data_565a7d621a81ccaa510485332c2a1025
#
_entry.id   565a7d621a81ccaa510485332c2a1025
#
_cell.length_a   1.000
_cell.length_b   1.000
_cell.length_c   1.000
_cell.angle_alpha   90.00
_cell.angle_beta   90.00
_cell.angle_gamma   90.00
#
_symmetry.space_group_name_H-M   'P 1'
#
loop_
_entity.id
_entity.type
_entity.pdbx_description
1 polymer ?
#
loop_
_entity_poly.entity_id
_entity_poly.type
_entity_poly.pdbx_seq_one_letter_code
_entity_poly.pdbx_strand_id
1 'polypeptide(L)'
;SYLLNPGKRNHNLDDIAFEYLSYKTISTLELLGSGKEQVTMDRVDVAKVCQYACQDADISFRLACVMEPLLKKEELLRLLLDIEIPLIYVLSEMEWNGIHLDTNILQDMSDNLTTKLQQLEKDIYASVGYEFNISSPKQLSEILFDKLELPHVRRTKTGLSTDANVLATLAWQHTLPKLILEYRQLTKLKNTYVDALPSMINQNTGCIHTSFNQTVTATGRLSSSAPNLQNIPIRTDMGREIRRAFIPSENNA
;
A
#
# COMPACT_ATOMS: atom_id res chain seq x y z
N SER A 1 -10.80 -13.02 14.85
CA SER A 1 -11.17 -13.45 13.49
C SER A 1 -9.93 -13.69 12.63
N TYR A 2 -9.00 -12.74 12.56
CA TYR A 2 -7.77 -12.88 11.75
C TYR A 2 -6.96 -14.13 12.14
N LEU A 3 -6.71 -14.38 13.41
CA LEU A 3 -5.98 -15.57 13.86
C LEU A 3 -6.68 -16.88 13.49
N LEU A 4 -8.02 -16.90 13.54
CA LEU A 4 -8.82 -18.07 13.18
C LEU A 4 -8.82 -18.34 11.66
N ASN A 5 -8.77 -17.29 10.85
CA ASN A 5 -8.77 -17.41 9.40
C ASN A 5 -7.94 -16.28 8.73
N PRO A 6 -6.60 -16.39 8.75
CA PRO A 6 -5.73 -15.34 8.17
C PRO A 6 -5.85 -15.21 6.65
N GLY A 7 -6.44 -16.17 5.96
CA GLY A 7 -6.70 -16.13 4.53
C GLY A 7 -7.96 -15.36 4.14
N LYS A 8 -8.80 -14.98 5.10
CA LYS A 8 -10.02 -14.21 4.84
C LYS A 8 -9.65 -12.79 4.43
N ARG A 9 -10.37 -12.28 3.43
CA ARG A 9 -10.08 -10.96 2.85
C ARG A 9 -10.46 -9.79 3.76
N ASN A 10 -11.56 -9.91 4.51
CA ASN A 10 -12.11 -8.85 5.36
C ASN A 10 -12.34 -9.37 6.78
N HIS A 11 -11.96 -8.54 7.75
CA HIS A 11 -12.16 -8.78 9.18
C HIS A 11 -12.95 -7.64 9.83
N ASN A 12 -13.78 -6.92 9.03
CA ASN A 12 -14.65 -5.88 9.54
C ASN A 12 -15.78 -6.47 10.41
N LEU A 13 -16.38 -5.62 11.24
CA LEU A 13 -17.39 -6.04 12.20
C LEU A 13 -18.61 -6.66 11.53
N ASP A 14 -19.07 -6.08 10.41
CA ASP A 14 -20.25 -6.55 9.68
C ASP A 14 -20.09 -7.97 9.17
N ASP A 15 -18.93 -8.26 8.50
CA ASP A 15 -18.65 -9.58 7.94
C ASP A 15 -18.48 -10.66 9.01
N ILE A 16 -17.82 -10.32 10.14
CA ILE A 16 -17.63 -11.29 11.23
C ILE A 16 -18.91 -11.48 12.06
N ALA A 17 -19.73 -10.44 12.22
CA ALA A 17 -21.05 -10.56 12.87
C ALA A 17 -21.97 -11.48 12.07
N PHE A 18 -21.98 -11.34 10.76
CA PHE A 18 -22.78 -12.23 9.91
C PHE A 18 -22.27 -13.68 9.96
N GLU A 19 -20.97 -13.88 9.88
CA GLU A 19 -20.35 -15.22 9.88
C GLU A 19 -20.55 -15.99 11.19
N TYR A 20 -20.30 -15.33 12.33
CA TYR A 20 -20.27 -16.01 13.64
C TYR A 20 -21.57 -15.92 14.42
N LEU A 21 -22.38 -14.89 14.18
CA LEU A 21 -23.62 -14.64 14.89
C LEU A 21 -24.87 -14.75 14.01
N SER A 22 -24.71 -14.91 12.69
CA SER A 22 -25.80 -14.82 11.70
C SER A 22 -26.61 -13.51 11.84
N TYR A 23 -25.94 -12.45 12.26
CA TYR A 23 -26.55 -11.16 12.53
C TYR A 23 -26.14 -10.14 11.47
N LYS A 24 -27.15 -9.49 10.87
CA LYS A 24 -26.93 -8.39 9.91
C LYS A 24 -26.92 -7.07 10.66
N THR A 25 -25.78 -6.39 10.64
CA THR A 25 -25.57 -5.10 11.27
C THR A 25 -26.15 -3.95 10.43
N ILE A 26 -26.37 -2.80 11.06
CA ILE A 26 -26.56 -1.52 10.38
C ILE A 26 -25.17 -1.11 9.90
N SER A 27 -24.94 -1.04 8.59
CA SER A 27 -23.64 -0.67 8.05
C SER A 27 -23.41 0.85 8.12
N THR A 28 -22.13 1.25 8.17
CA THR A 28 -21.77 2.68 8.06
C THR A 28 -22.30 3.32 6.77
N LEU A 29 -22.38 2.54 5.69
CA LEU A 29 -22.94 2.99 4.42
C LEU A 29 -24.44 3.28 4.52
N GLU A 30 -25.18 2.45 5.25
CA GLU A 30 -26.60 2.62 5.49
C GLU A 30 -26.87 3.84 6.38
N LEU A 31 -25.99 4.11 7.36
CA LEU A 31 -26.10 5.24 8.28
C LEU A 31 -25.73 6.58 7.62
N LEU A 32 -24.63 6.62 6.87
CA LEU A 32 -24.06 7.86 6.32
C LEU A 32 -24.43 8.11 4.85
N GLY A 33 -24.99 7.12 4.15
CA GLY A 33 -25.22 7.20 2.70
C GLY A 33 -23.94 6.99 1.88
N SER A 34 -24.02 7.23 0.58
CA SER A 34 -22.93 7.03 -0.36
C SER A 34 -22.83 8.11 -1.43
N GLY A 35 -21.65 8.28 -2.02
CA GLY A 35 -21.43 9.18 -3.14
C GLY A 35 -21.66 10.66 -2.77
N LYS A 36 -22.40 11.38 -3.61
CA LYS A 36 -22.65 12.82 -3.41
C LYS A 36 -23.60 13.14 -2.26
N GLU A 37 -24.38 12.16 -1.80
CA GLU A 37 -25.36 12.31 -0.70
C GLU A 37 -24.78 11.84 0.64
N GLN A 38 -23.52 11.43 0.67
CA GLN A 38 -22.87 11.01 1.90
C GLN A 38 -22.75 12.18 2.87
N VAL A 39 -23.23 11.98 4.11
CA VAL A 39 -23.12 12.91 5.22
C VAL A 39 -22.05 12.48 6.22
N THR A 40 -21.58 13.42 7.00
CA THR A 40 -20.68 13.15 8.15
C THR A 40 -21.47 12.71 9.37
N MET A 41 -20.84 11.96 10.30
CA MET A 41 -21.52 11.38 11.47
C MET A 41 -22.19 12.45 12.35
N ASP A 42 -21.60 13.63 12.45
CA ASP A 42 -22.12 14.79 13.20
C ASP A 42 -23.44 15.36 12.65
N ARG A 43 -23.80 14.99 11.41
CA ARG A 43 -25.05 15.41 10.76
C ARG A 43 -26.16 14.36 10.80
N VAL A 44 -25.86 13.17 11.33
CA VAL A 44 -26.86 12.11 11.48
C VAL A 44 -27.62 12.31 12.76
N ASP A 45 -28.92 11.98 12.73
CA ASP A 45 -29.78 12.02 13.92
C ASP A 45 -29.21 11.19 15.07
N VAL A 46 -29.16 11.76 16.30
CA VAL A 46 -28.55 11.16 17.47
C VAL A 46 -29.19 9.79 17.81
N ALA A 47 -30.51 9.63 17.60
CA ALA A 47 -31.16 8.36 17.88
C ALA A 47 -30.67 7.24 16.95
N LYS A 48 -30.42 7.56 15.67
CA LYS A 48 -29.85 6.60 14.70
C LYS A 48 -28.39 6.25 15.03
N VAL A 49 -27.60 7.27 15.38
CA VAL A 49 -26.20 7.06 15.81
C VAL A 49 -26.15 6.22 17.09
N CYS A 50 -27.04 6.50 18.06
CA CYS A 50 -27.15 5.71 19.27
C CYS A 50 -27.46 4.23 18.99
N GLN A 51 -28.44 3.96 18.13
CA GLN A 51 -28.78 2.58 17.74
C GLN A 51 -27.60 1.88 17.08
N TYR A 52 -26.89 2.54 16.17
CA TYR A 52 -25.70 2.02 15.51
C TYR A 52 -24.57 1.72 16.53
N ALA A 53 -24.25 2.67 17.39
CA ALA A 53 -23.18 2.54 18.37
C ALA A 53 -23.48 1.44 19.44
N CYS A 54 -24.72 1.37 19.91
CA CYS A 54 -25.16 0.33 20.84
C CYS A 54 -25.08 -1.07 20.20
N GLN A 55 -25.47 -1.18 18.93
CA GLN A 55 -25.33 -2.43 18.16
C GLN A 55 -23.85 -2.84 18.04
N ASP A 56 -22.96 -1.93 17.67
CA ASP A 56 -21.53 -2.24 17.52
C ASP A 56 -20.92 -2.72 18.85
N ALA A 57 -21.29 -2.11 19.97
CA ALA A 57 -20.86 -2.52 21.30
C ALA A 57 -21.37 -3.94 21.68
N ASP A 58 -22.68 -4.20 21.50
CA ASP A 58 -23.29 -5.52 21.79
C ASP A 58 -22.67 -6.60 20.92
N ILE A 59 -22.56 -6.36 19.62
CA ILE A 59 -22.00 -7.34 18.67
C ILE A 59 -20.53 -7.63 18.98
N SER A 60 -19.73 -6.62 19.32
CA SER A 60 -18.32 -6.81 19.70
C SER A 60 -18.20 -7.71 20.93
N PHE A 61 -19.02 -7.50 21.94
CA PHE A 61 -19.05 -8.35 23.14
C PHE A 61 -19.48 -9.79 22.82
N ARG A 62 -20.57 -9.97 22.07
CA ARG A 62 -21.05 -11.30 21.66
C ARG A 62 -20.02 -12.05 20.82
N LEU A 63 -19.34 -11.36 19.91
CA LEU A 63 -18.25 -11.94 19.12
C LEU A 63 -17.08 -12.38 20.01
N ALA A 64 -16.70 -11.61 21.03
CA ALA A 64 -15.68 -12.01 21.97
C ALA A 64 -16.04 -13.32 22.68
N CYS A 65 -17.30 -13.45 23.16
CA CYS A 65 -17.80 -14.66 23.79
C CYS A 65 -17.78 -15.91 22.89
N VAL A 66 -18.02 -15.73 21.58
CA VAL A 66 -18.00 -16.84 20.61
C VAL A 66 -16.58 -17.18 20.17
N MET A 67 -15.74 -16.18 19.96
CA MET A 67 -14.40 -16.38 19.41
C MET A 67 -13.38 -16.87 20.44
N GLU A 68 -13.50 -16.50 21.69
CA GLU A 68 -12.55 -16.95 22.72
C GLU A 68 -12.51 -18.50 22.87
N PRO A 69 -13.64 -19.23 22.96
CA PRO A 69 -13.62 -20.68 22.94
C PRO A 69 -13.01 -21.30 21.68
N LEU A 70 -13.22 -20.67 20.51
CA LEU A 70 -12.61 -21.09 19.24
C LEU A 70 -11.09 -20.92 19.26
N LEU A 71 -10.60 -19.78 19.73
CA LEU A 71 -9.16 -19.53 19.88
C LEU A 71 -8.51 -20.53 20.86
N LYS A 72 -9.21 -20.89 21.96
CA LYS A 72 -8.74 -21.91 22.89
C LYS A 72 -8.64 -23.26 22.22
N LYS A 73 -9.67 -23.68 21.48
CA LYS A 73 -9.72 -24.93 20.75
C LYS A 73 -8.61 -25.10 19.72
N GLU A 74 -8.31 -24.02 18.99
CA GLU A 74 -7.26 -23.98 17.97
C GLU A 74 -5.85 -23.64 18.54
N GLU A 75 -5.70 -23.60 19.87
CA GLU A 75 -4.45 -23.28 20.61
C GLU A 75 -3.86 -21.89 20.28
N LEU A 76 -4.69 -20.95 19.77
CA LEU A 76 -4.28 -19.60 19.35
C LEU A 76 -4.44 -18.53 20.43
N LEU A 77 -5.05 -18.87 21.58
CA LEU A 77 -5.31 -17.87 22.63
C LEU A 77 -4.02 -17.30 23.21
N ARG A 78 -2.98 -18.12 23.37
CA ARG A 78 -1.67 -17.64 23.84
C ARG A 78 -1.02 -16.70 22.84
N LEU A 79 -1.10 -17.00 21.55
CA LEU A 79 -0.62 -16.08 20.50
C LEU A 79 -1.32 -14.72 20.58
N LEU A 80 -2.64 -14.71 20.77
CA LEU A 80 -3.40 -13.47 20.96
C LEU A 80 -2.93 -12.68 22.17
N LEU A 81 -2.84 -13.35 23.35
CA LEU A 81 -2.58 -12.65 24.62
C LEU A 81 -1.11 -12.28 24.83
N ASP A 82 -0.18 -13.14 24.40
CA ASP A 82 1.25 -12.98 24.67
C ASP A 82 1.97 -12.16 23.57
N ILE A 83 1.42 -12.08 22.37
CA ILE A 83 2.05 -11.41 21.23
C ILE A 83 1.15 -10.33 20.61
N GLU A 84 -0.03 -10.70 20.09
CA GLU A 84 -0.84 -9.77 19.27
C GLU A 84 -1.36 -8.56 20.07
N ILE A 85 -1.86 -8.78 21.28
CA ILE A 85 -2.34 -7.69 22.13
C ILE A 85 -1.20 -6.81 22.65
N PRO A 86 -0.08 -7.33 23.21
CA PRO A 86 1.06 -6.50 23.59
C PRO A 86 1.67 -5.71 22.43
N LEU A 87 1.69 -6.29 21.22
CA LEU A 87 2.20 -5.63 20.02
C LEU A 87 1.41 -4.34 19.68
N ILE A 88 0.11 -4.27 20.01
CA ILE A 88 -0.71 -3.07 19.77
C ILE A 88 -0.09 -1.84 20.46
N TYR A 89 0.38 -1.98 21.69
CA TYR A 89 1.01 -0.86 22.43
C TYR A 89 2.30 -0.41 21.76
N VAL A 90 3.14 -1.35 21.34
CA VAL A 90 4.40 -1.04 20.63
C VAL A 90 4.12 -0.32 19.31
N LEU A 91 3.18 -0.84 18.51
CA LEU A 91 2.83 -0.22 17.24
C LEU A 91 2.20 1.17 17.43
N SER A 92 1.35 1.32 18.45
CA SER A 92 0.75 2.63 18.79
C SER A 92 1.81 3.67 19.15
N GLU A 93 2.84 3.30 19.93
CA GLU A 93 3.96 4.19 20.22
C GLU A 93 4.79 4.51 18.96
N MET A 94 5.03 3.53 18.11
CA MET A 94 5.75 3.75 16.84
C MET A 94 4.98 4.71 15.91
N GLU A 95 3.66 4.55 15.80
CA GLU A 95 2.79 5.41 15.02
C GLU A 95 2.73 6.84 15.60
N TRP A 96 2.64 6.95 16.92
CA TRP A 96 2.60 8.23 17.63
C TRP A 96 3.90 9.02 17.51
N ASN A 97 5.02 8.37 17.72
CA ASN A 97 6.35 8.99 17.64
C ASN A 97 6.73 9.34 16.21
N GLY A 98 6.31 8.52 15.22
CA GLY A 98 6.70 8.70 13.83
C GLY A 98 8.21 8.53 13.62
N ILE A 99 8.67 8.97 12.45
CA ILE A 99 10.09 8.94 12.08
C ILE A 99 10.48 10.22 11.34
N HIS A 100 11.65 10.77 11.66
CA HIS A 100 12.19 11.94 10.98
C HIS A 100 12.74 11.60 9.60
N LEU A 101 12.68 12.58 8.71
CA LEU A 101 13.14 12.45 7.34
C LEU A 101 14.09 13.59 6.99
N ASP A 102 15.29 13.26 6.53
CA ASP A 102 16.20 14.23 5.91
C ASP A 102 15.71 14.54 4.49
N THR A 103 15.03 15.67 4.36
CA THR A 103 14.48 16.12 3.09
C THR A 103 15.54 16.55 2.09
N ASN A 104 16.75 16.93 2.53
CA ASN A 104 17.83 17.33 1.61
C ASN A 104 18.33 16.13 0.81
N ILE A 105 18.50 14.97 1.48
CA ILE A 105 18.86 13.72 0.78
C ILE A 105 17.83 13.39 -0.29
N LEU A 106 16.54 13.51 0.02
CA LEU A 106 15.49 13.21 -0.95
C LEU A 106 15.42 14.25 -2.07
N GLN A 107 15.68 15.53 -1.80
CA GLN A 107 15.74 16.55 -2.83
C GLN A 107 16.89 16.30 -3.82
N ASP A 108 18.09 16.02 -3.32
CA ASP A 108 19.25 15.68 -4.15
C ASP A 108 18.96 14.42 -5.02
N MET A 109 18.31 13.43 -4.43
CA MET A 109 17.86 12.25 -5.17
C MET A 109 16.83 12.59 -6.25
N SER A 110 15.87 13.47 -5.96
CA SER A 110 14.85 13.91 -6.91
C SER A 110 15.47 14.57 -8.14
N ASP A 111 16.45 15.45 -7.95
CA ASP A 111 17.14 16.17 -9.02
C ASP A 111 17.98 15.21 -9.88
N ASN A 112 18.70 14.30 -9.23
CA ASN A 112 19.48 13.25 -9.91
C ASN A 112 18.57 12.30 -10.72
N LEU A 113 17.43 11.88 -10.16
CA LEU A 113 16.45 11.03 -10.84
C LEU A 113 15.80 11.76 -12.01
N THR A 114 15.48 13.02 -11.87
CA THR A 114 14.92 13.84 -12.95
C THR A 114 15.86 13.89 -14.14
N THR A 115 17.14 14.15 -13.91
CA THR A 115 18.18 14.17 -14.96
C THR A 115 18.31 12.81 -15.65
N LYS A 116 18.33 11.71 -14.88
CA LYS A 116 18.39 10.34 -15.44
C LYS A 116 17.15 9.99 -16.25
N LEU A 117 15.97 10.35 -15.78
CA LEU A 117 14.71 10.09 -16.49
C LEU A 117 14.65 10.87 -17.81
N GLN A 118 15.07 12.12 -17.82
CA GLN A 118 15.14 12.92 -19.06
C GLN A 118 16.11 12.32 -20.08
N GLN A 119 17.23 11.75 -19.63
CA GLN A 119 18.15 11.06 -20.54
C GLN A 119 17.53 9.77 -21.09
N LEU A 120 16.89 8.97 -20.22
CA LEU A 120 16.21 7.74 -20.65
C LEU A 120 15.06 8.03 -21.63
N GLU A 121 14.31 9.12 -21.44
CA GLU A 121 13.28 9.53 -22.39
C GLU A 121 13.85 9.81 -23.77
N LYS A 122 14.95 10.56 -23.85
CA LYS A 122 15.66 10.82 -25.12
C LYS A 122 16.12 9.52 -25.77
N ASP A 123 16.71 8.61 -25.02
CA ASP A 123 17.20 7.33 -25.54
C ASP A 123 16.06 6.43 -26.02
N ILE A 124 14.92 6.42 -25.30
CA ILE A 124 13.70 5.71 -25.69
C ILE A 124 13.15 6.28 -27.00
N TYR A 125 12.99 7.60 -27.10
CA TYR A 125 12.49 8.24 -28.33
C TYR A 125 13.44 8.05 -29.52
N ALA A 126 14.75 8.14 -29.29
CA ALA A 126 15.74 7.86 -30.32
C ALA A 126 15.66 6.43 -30.83
N SER A 127 15.39 5.45 -29.96
CA SER A 127 15.26 4.04 -30.34
C SER A 127 14.01 3.73 -31.17
N VAL A 128 12.97 4.57 -31.07
CA VAL A 128 11.69 4.42 -31.80
C VAL A 128 11.61 5.36 -33.00
N GLY A 129 12.31 6.52 -32.94
CA GLY A 129 12.34 7.55 -33.97
C GLY A 129 11.27 8.64 -33.83
N TYR A 130 10.43 8.60 -32.80
CA TYR A 130 9.42 9.63 -32.49
C TYR A 130 9.03 9.60 -31.01
N GLU A 131 8.40 10.69 -30.54
CA GLU A 131 7.90 10.82 -29.19
C GLU A 131 6.54 10.11 -29.04
N PHE A 132 6.34 9.45 -27.90
CA PHE A 132 5.09 8.80 -27.51
C PHE A 132 4.92 8.81 -25.98
N ASN A 133 3.74 8.50 -25.48
CA ASN A 133 3.51 8.38 -24.04
C ASN A 133 4.07 7.04 -23.51
N ILE A 134 5.29 7.10 -22.91
CA ILE A 134 6.00 5.96 -22.33
C ILE A 134 5.18 5.26 -21.23
N SER A 135 4.34 6.02 -20.53
CA SER A 135 3.46 5.50 -19.47
C SER A 135 2.18 4.84 -20.01
N SER A 136 1.89 4.93 -21.32
CA SER A 136 0.73 4.32 -21.94
C SER A 136 0.99 2.85 -22.32
N PRO A 137 0.37 1.86 -21.63
CA PRO A 137 0.54 0.45 -22.00
C PRO A 137 0.09 0.15 -23.43
N LYS A 138 -0.92 0.87 -23.94
CA LYS A 138 -1.45 0.69 -25.29
C LYS A 138 -0.42 1.12 -26.34
N GLN A 139 0.09 2.36 -26.26
CA GLN A 139 1.09 2.84 -27.21
C GLN A 139 2.38 2.02 -27.17
N LEU A 140 2.81 1.64 -25.96
CA LEU A 140 3.97 0.77 -25.83
C LEU A 140 3.74 -0.62 -26.44
N SER A 141 2.54 -1.20 -26.31
CA SER A 141 2.19 -2.47 -26.92
C SER A 141 2.26 -2.39 -28.45
N GLU A 142 1.69 -1.35 -29.06
CA GLU A 142 1.74 -1.07 -30.50
C GLU A 142 3.20 -0.95 -30.99
N ILE A 143 4.06 -0.24 -30.24
CA ILE A 143 5.48 -0.10 -30.61
C ILE A 143 6.22 -1.44 -30.53
N LEU A 144 6.07 -2.17 -29.43
CA LEU A 144 6.82 -3.41 -29.21
C LEU A 144 6.40 -4.53 -30.16
N PHE A 145 5.10 -4.69 -30.41
CA PHE A 145 4.57 -5.87 -31.10
C PHE A 145 4.19 -5.61 -32.55
N ASP A 146 3.70 -4.40 -32.89
CA ASP A 146 3.29 -4.10 -34.27
C ASP A 146 4.42 -3.43 -35.05
N LYS A 147 5.22 -2.53 -34.44
CA LYS A 147 6.30 -1.84 -35.13
C LYS A 147 7.65 -2.57 -35.09
N LEU A 148 8.04 -3.08 -33.90
CA LEU A 148 9.30 -3.81 -33.70
C LEU A 148 9.13 -5.32 -33.89
N GLU A 149 7.93 -5.79 -34.14
CA GLU A 149 7.58 -7.20 -34.43
C GLU A 149 8.17 -8.18 -33.37
N LEU A 150 8.27 -7.73 -32.10
CA LEU A 150 8.78 -8.58 -31.03
C LEU A 150 7.80 -9.70 -30.70
N PRO A 151 8.27 -10.88 -30.26
CA PRO A 151 7.42 -12.03 -30.01
C PRO A 151 6.40 -11.76 -28.89
N HIS A 152 5.20 -12.27 -29.07
CA HIS A 152 4.12 -12.19 -28.11
C HIS A 152 4.37 -13.14 -26.93
N VAL A 153 4.69 -12.59 -25.75
CA VAL A 153 4.98 -13.38 -24.53
C VAL A 153 3.70 -13.68 -23.75
N ARG A 154 2.83 -12.68 -23.57
CA ARG A 154 1.62 -12.82 -22.75
C ARG A 154 0.50 -11.91 -23.23
N ARG A 155 -0.75 -12.44 -23.21
CA ARG A 155 -1.97 -11.69 -23.53
C ARG A 155 -2.81 -11.45 -22.28
N THR A 156 -3.39 -10.26 -22.17
CA THR A 156 -4.36 -9.87 -21.14
C THR A 156 -5.75 -9.75 -21.74
N LYS A 157 -6.77 -9.48 -20.93
CA LYS A 157 -8.14 -9.23 -21.41
C LYS A 157 -8.23 -8.01 -22.35
N THR A 158 -7.32 -7.05 -22.20
CA THR A 158 -7.32 -5.75 -22.92
C THR A 158 -6.27 -5.65 -24.03
N GLY A 159 -5.46 -6.68 -24.27
CA GLY A 159 -4.40 -6.67 -25.29
C GLY A 159 -3.15 -7.42 -24.88
N LEU A 160 -2.04 -7.18 -25.59
CA LEU A 160 -0.74 -7.77 -25.26
C LEU A 160 -0.15 -7.08 -24.02
N SER A 161 0.38 -7.88 -23.09
CA SER A 161 0.95 -7.36 -21.84
C SER A 161 2.29 -6.68 -22.09
N THR A 162 2.48 -5.54 -21.41
CA THR A 162 3.77 -4.83 -21.31
C THR A 162 4.24 -4.79 -19.85
N ASP A 163 3.91 -5.82 -19.06
CA ASP A 163 4.37 -5.92 -17.66
C ASP A 163 5.88 -6.15 -17.56
N ALA A 164 6.41 -6.01 -16.34
CA ALA A 164 7.84 -6.10 -16.10
C ALA A 164 8.44 -7.45 -16.53
N ASN A 165 7.70 -8.56 -16.38
CA ASN A 165 8.18 -9.89 -16.76
C ASN A 165 8.26 -10.04 -18.28
N VAL A 166 7.25 -9.54 -18.99
CA VAL A 166 7.25 -9.50 -20.46
C VAL A 166 8.41 -8.66 -20.98
N LEU A 167 8.57 -7.44 -20.45
CA LEU A 167 9.68 -6.56 -20.85
C LEU A 167 11.06 -7.19 -20.55
N ALA A 168 11.20 -7.85 -19.41
CA ALA A 168 12.44 -8.55 -19.05
C ALA A 168 12.78 -9.68 -20.01
N THR A 169 11.77 -10.43 -20.46
CA THR A 169 11.96 -11.47 -21.49
C THR A 169 12.36 -10.86 -22.83
N LEU A 170 11.77 -9.73 -23.23
CA LEU A 170 12.07 -9.07 -24.50
C LEU A 170 13.39 -8.28 -24.48
N ALA A 171 13.92 -7.93 -23.30
CA ALA A 171 15.17 -7.18 -23.14
C ALA A 171 16.41 -7.89 -23.73
N TRP A 172 16.35 -9.19 -23.95
CA TRP A 172 17.40 -9.98 -24.62
C TRP A 172 17.39 -9.82 -26.15
N GLN A 173 16.28 -9.37 -26.73
CA GLN A 173 16.09 -9.29 -28.17
C GLN A 173 16.21 -7.84 -28.69
N HIS A 174 15.84 -6.85 -27.87
CA HIS A 174 15.88 -5.44 -28.24
C HIS A 174 16.22 -4.54 -27.05
N THR A 175 16.87 -3.41 -27.31
CA THR A 175 17.29 -2.47 -26.26
C THR A 175 16.10 -1.72 -25.60
N LEU A 176 15.05 -1.41 -26.39
CA LEU A 176 13.90 -0.64 -25.92
C LEU A 176 13.21 -1.23 -24.67
N PRO A 177 12.88 -2.53 -24.59
CA PRO A 177 12.30 -3.10 -23.35
C PRO A 177 13.14 -2.87 -22.10
N LYS A 178 14.48 -2.91 -22.21
CA LYS A 178 15.38 -2.65 -21.11
C LYS A 178 15.30 -1.19 -20.66
N LEU A 179 15.32 -0.24 -21.59
CA LEU A 179 15.17 1.19 -21.28
C LEU A 179 13.82 1.49 -20.62
N ILE A 180 12.73 0.87 -21.10
CA ILE A 180 11.39 1.02 -20.50
C ILE A 180 11.34 0.46 -19.09
N LEU A 181 11.97 -0.69 -18.82
CA LEU A 181 12.03 -1.25 -17.47
C LEU A 181 12.73 -0.30 -16.50
N GLU A 182 13.89 0.21 -16.91
CA GLU A 182 14.68 1.16 -16.11
C GLU A 182 13.88 2.45 -15.88
N TYR A 183 13.31 3.03 -16.92
CA TYR A 183 12.46 4.22 -16.83
C TYR A 183 11.31 4.03 -15.84
N ARG A 184 10.55 2.94 -15.96
CA ARG A 184 9.43 2.63 -15.06
C ARG A 184 9.88 2.43 -13.62
N GLN A 185 11.01 1.77 -13.40
CA GLN A 185 11.57 1.56 -12.08
C GLN A 185 11.95 2.88 -11.41
N LEU A 186 12.68 3.75 -12.12
CA LEU A 186 13.10 5.05 -11.61
C LEU A 186 11.90 5.98 -11.38
N THR A 187 10.95 6.02 -12.32
CA THR A 187 9.71 6.80 -12.17
C THR A 187 8.91 6.36 -10.95
N LYS A 188 8.78 5.04 -10.74
CA LYS A 188 8.08 4.52 -9.57
C LYS A 188 8.78 4.92 -8.27
N LEU A 189 10.11 4.79 -8.19
CA LEU A 189 10.88 5.19 -7.01
C LEU A 189 10.74 6.70 -6.73
N LYS A 190 10.88 7.51 -7.75
CA LYS A 190 10.73 8.97 -7.66
C LYS A 190 9.33 9.34 -7.15
N ASN A 191 8.29 8.91 -7.83
CA ASN A 191 6.92 9.32 -7.52
C ASN A 191 6.38 8.72 -6.22
N THR A 192 6.77 7.47 -5.87
CA THR A 192 6.19 6.78 -4.71
C THR A 192 6.90 7.14 -3.41
N TYR A 193 8.20 7.43 -3.47
CA TYR A 193 9.00 7.66 -2.26
C TYR A 193 9.68 9.03 -2.27
N VAL A 194 10.50 9.33 -3.27
CA VAL A 194 11.38 10.49 -3.21
C VAL A 194 10.61 11.80 -3.17
N ASP A 195 9.62 11.96 -4.04
CA ASP A 195 8.80 13.18 -4.11
C ASP A 195 7.60 13.14 -3.14
N ALA A 196 7.07 11.93 -2.86
CA ALA A 196 5.86 11.81 -2.05
C ALA A 196 6.13 11.91 -0.55
N LEU A 197 7.21 11.30 -0.04
CA LEU A 197 7.49 11.26 1.40
C LEU A 197 7.63 12.65 2.04
N PRO A 198 8.34 13.63 1.44
CA PRO A 198 8.42 14.98 2.03
C PRO A 198 7.06 15.65 2.23
N SER A 199 6.10 15.40 1.32
CA SER A 199 4.75 15.97 1.41
C SER A 199 3.89 15.35 2.52
N MET A 200 4.31 14.20 3.08
CA MET A 200 3.60 13.47 4.13
C MET A 200 4.13 13.82 5.54
N ILE A 201 5.11 14.69 5.65
CA ILE A 201 5.62 15.16 6.94
C ILE A 201 4.54 15.96 7.65
N ASN A 202 4.20 15.54 8.86
CA ASN A 202 3.28 16.28 9.72
C ASN A 202 3.96 17.55 10.23
N GLN A 203 3.39 18.72 9.92
CA GLN A 203 3.96 20.02 10.25
C GLN A 203 4.10 20.29 11.75
N ASN A 204 3.30 19.61 12.58
CA ASN A 204 3.33 19.80 14.04
C ASN A 204 4.44 18.96 14.70
N THR A 205 4.73 17.77 14.16
CA THR A 205 5.69 16.83 14.75
C THR A 205 7.02 16.80 14.01
N GLY A 206 7.08 17.28 12.76
CA GLY A 206 8.24 17.16 11.89
C GLY A 206 8.52 15.72 11.42
N CYS A 207 7.62 14.78 11.70
CA CYS A 207 7.77 13.36 11.42
C CYS A 207 6.80 12.86 10.35
N ILE A 208 7.13 11.73 9.75
CA ILE A 208 6.17 10.90 9.03
C ILE A 208 5.57 9.90 10.00
N HIS A 209 4.24 9.80 10.01
CA HIS A 209 3.48 8.83 10.78
C HIS A 209 2.82 7.85 9.81
N THR A 210 3.22 6.59 9.88
CA THR A 210 2.58 5.49 9.13
C THR A 210 1.58 4.79 10.02
N SER A 211 0.62 4.09 9.47
CA SER A 211 -0.24 3.16 10.21
C SER A 211 0.21 1.73 10.00
N PHE A 212 0.37 0.96 11.07
CA PHE A 212 0.71 -0.46 11.01
C PHE A 212 -0.55 -1.32 11.16
N ASN A 213 -0.65 -2.34 10.30
CA ASN A 213 -1.80 -3.26 10.28
C ASN A 213 -1.33 -4.68 10.58
N GLN A 214 -1.89 -5.30 11.63
CA GLN A 214 -1.59 -6.67 12.05
C GLN A 214 -2.43 -7.72 11.31
N THR A 215 -3.54 -7.35 10.67
CA THR A 215 -4.58 -8.26 10.20
C THR A 215 -4.74 -8.32 8.68
N VAL A 216 -3.76 -7.82 7.92
CA VAL A 216 -3.84 -7.72 6.45
C VAL A 216 -3.17 -8.89 5.73
N THR A 217 -2.04 -9.37 6.25
CA THR A 217 -1.25 -10.41 5.56
C THR A 217 -1.56 -11.79 6.11
N ALA A 218 -1.82 -12.77 5.25
CA ALA A 218 -2.06 -14.15 5.68
C ALA A 218 -0.84 -14.84 6.32
N THR A 219 0.33 -14.21 6.28
CA THR A 219 1.61 -14.78 6.76
C THR A 219 2.01 -14.30 8.16
N GLY A 220 1.21 -13.50 8.84
CA GLY A 220 1.55 -12.89 10.13
C GLY A 220 2.54 -11.71 10.03
N ARG A 221 2.90 -11.26 8.83
CA ARG A 221 3.70 -10.05 8.67
C ARG A 221 2.84 -8.81 8.90
N LEU A 222 3.43 -7.78 9.49
CA LEU A 222 2.81 -6.46 9.51
C LEU A 222 2.74 -5.89 8.09
N SER A 223 1.74 -5.09 7.83
CA SER A 223 1.74 -4.17 6.69
C SER A 223 1.68 -2.74 7.18
N SER A 224 2.14 -1.79 6.36
CA SER A 224 2.03 -0.37 6.68
C SER A 224 1.29 0.38 5.58
N SER A 225 0.63 1.47 5.95
CA SER A 225 -0.15 2.31 5.04
C SER A 225 -0.05 3.79 5.43
N ALA A 226 -0.21 4.66 4.45
CA ALA A 226 -0.28 6.11 4.60
C ALA A 226 0.93 6.76 5.36
N PRO A 227 2.19 6.53 4.89
CA PRO A 227 2.68 5.82 3.71
C PRO A 227 3.02 4.35 3.94
N ASN A 228 3.11 3.55 2.85
CA ASN A 228 3.62 2.19 2.97
C ASN A 228 5.16 2.19 2.99
N LEU A 229 5.74 2.15 4.19
CA LEU A 229 7.19 2.16 4.40
C LEU A 229 7.84 0.77 4.23
N GLN A 230 7.07 -0.31 4.27
CA GLN A 230 7.60 -1.67 4.15
C GLN A 230 7.97 -2.05 2.70
N ASN A 231 7.43 -1.33 1.71
CA ASN A 231 7.71 -1.57 0.30
C ASN A 231 8.93 -0.79 -0.24
N ILE A 232 9.66 -0.06 0.61
CA ILE A 232 10.90 0.62 0.21
C ILE A 232 11.95 -0.44 -0.17
N PRO A 233 12.50 -0.41 -1.40
CA PRO A 233 13.46 -1.42 -1.85
C PRO A 233 14.69 -1.51 -0.94
N ILE A 234 15.21 -2.73 -0.72
CA ILE A 234 16.41 -2.97 0.12
C ILE A 234 17.63 -3.29 -0.74
N ARG A 235 17.40 -3.99 -1.87
CA ARG A 235 18.48 -4.60 -2.65
C ARG A 235 19.16 -3.65 -3.65
N THR A 236 18.52 -2.54 -3.98
CA THR A 236 19.06 -1.56 -4.94
C THR A 236 19.78 -0.44 -4.20
N ASP A 237 20.82 0.14 -4.84
CA ASP A 237 21.57 1.28 -4.28
C ASP A 237 20.63 2.46 -3.99
N MET A 238 19.72 2.76 -4.90
CA MET A 238 18.73 3.82 -4.72
C MET A 238 17.78 3.54 -3.56
N GLY A 239 17.37 2.29 -3.37
CA GLY A 239 16.56 1.92 -2.21
C GLY A 239 17.32 2.11 -0.89
N ARG A 240 18.62 1.84 -0.88
CA ARG A 240 19.51 2.13 0.27
C ARG A 240 19.63 3.63 0.54
N GLU A 241 19.73 4.46 -0.50
CA GLU A 241 19.77 5.92 -0.34
C GLU A 241 18.45 6.47 0.20
N ILE A 242 17.29 6.02 -0.30
CA ILE A 242 16.00 6.39 0.27
C ILE A 242 15.95 6.06 1.77
N ARG A 243 16.47 4.90 2.18
CA ARG A 243 16.52 4.50 3.59
C ARG A 243 17.44 5.37 4.44
N ARG A 244 18.51 5.91 3.88
CA ARG A 244 19.42 6.84 4.59
C ARG A 244 18.74 8.16 4.92
N ALA A 245 17.68 8.54 4.21
CA ALA A 245 16.88 9.71 4.53
C ALA A 245 16.05 9.55 5.82
N PHE A 246 15.82 8.31 6.28
CA PHE A 246 15.14 8.07 7.57
C PHE A 246 16.16 8.16 8.69
N ILE A 247 16.02 9.18 9.54
CA ILE A 247 16.96 9.50 10.61
C ILE A 247 16.27 9.41 11.98
N PRO A 248 17.01 9.09 13.07
CA PRO A 248 16.46 9.17 14.42
C PRO A 248 16.11 10.62 14.78
N SER A 249 15.20 10.80 15.74
CA SER A 249 14.99 12.12 16.34
C SER A 249 16.24 12.54 17.13
N GLU A 250 16.53 13.84 17.18
CA GLU A 250 17.69 14.39 17.90
C GLU A 250 17.76 13.97 19.39
N ASN A 251 16.61 13.64 19.98
CA ASN A 251 16.51 13.19 21.37
C ASN A 251 16.79 11.68 21.57
N ASN A 252 17.02 10.90 20.50
CA ASN A 252 17.20 9.45 20.52
C ASN A 252 18.51 9.00 19.83
N ALA A 253 19.46 9.93 19.65
CA ALA A 253 20.78 9.66 19.09
C ALA A 253 21.81 9.33 20.18
#